data_b91b0ac3fefb4cf48f47e10263ecac62
#
_entry.id   b91b0ac3fefb4cf48f47e10263ecac62
#
_cell.length_a   1.000
_cell.length_b   1.000
_cell.length_c   1.000
_cell.angle_alpha   90.00
_cell.angle_beta   90.00
_cell.angle_gamma   90.00
#
_symmetry.space_group_name_H-M   'P 1'
#
loop_
_entity.id
_entity.type
_entity.pdbx_description
1 polymer ?
#
loop_
_entity_poly.entity_id
_entity_poly.type
_entity_poly.pdbx_seq_one_letter_code
_entity_poly.pdbx_strand_id
1 'polypeptide(L)'
;MKISREKGKRAERQWRDEFRAHGYAARRGQQFSGSPGSPDVVCDDLPMYHFEVKHVEHLNLSAAMVQARRDAGGKAAFVAHRKNYWPWLVTMDAERLYRLFQRDLTGEWATRMAAEFSPAQACGEVDWVHCQIITGRRLNIHEAVAQARREAGRRAFVVGHQDRDGRWLVTMTSETFFKFLRGELPPAN
;
A
#
# COMPACT_ATOMS: atom_id res chain seq x y z
N MET A 1 -1.53 24.95 -14.83
CA MET A 1 -1.32 24.65 -13.39
C MET A 1 -2.59 24.45 -12.57
N LYS A 2 -3.71 25.13 -12.78
CA LYS A 2 -4.97 24.92 -12.00
C LYS A 2 -5.54 23.49 -12.12
N ILE A 3 -5.57 22.90 -13.30
CA ILE A 3 -6.20 21.58 -13.57
C ILE A 3 -5.48 20.44 -12.81
N SER A 4 -4.15 20.46 -12.73
CA SER A 4 -3.38 19.43 -12.00
C SER A 4 -3.63 19.47 -10.49
N ARG A 5 -3.74 20.68 -9.92
CA ARG A 5 -4.00 20.88 -8.48
C ARG A 5 -5.40 20.42 -8.08
N GLU A 6 -6.41 20.66 -8.93
CA GLU A 6 -7.76 20.18 -8.68
C GLU A 6 -7.88 18.66 -8.83
N LYS A 7 -7.15 18.07 -9.78
CA LYS A 7 -7.06 16.61 -9.91
C LYS A 7 -6.46 15.96 -8.64
N GLY A 8 -5.41 16.56 -8.07
CA GLY A 8 -4.82 16.12 -6.81
C GLY A 8 -5.83 16.15 -5.66
N LYS A 9 -6.46 17.31 -5.42
CA LYS A 9 -7.49 17.46 -4.38
C LYS A 9 -8.68 16.50 -4.55
N ARG A 10 -9.05 16.17 -5.79
CA ARG A 10 -10.09 15.18 -6.07
C ARG A 10 -9.62 13.78 -5.67
N ALA A 11 -8.38 13.43 -5.98
CA ALA A 11 -7.80 12.14 -5.59
C ALA A 11 -7.75 11.97 -4.06
N GLU A 12 -7.31 13.01 -3.34
CA GLU A 12 -7.29 13.01 -1.87
C GLU A 12 -8.71 12.81 -1.28
N ARG A 13 -9.73 13.48 -1.86
CA ARG A 13 -11.13 13.27 -1.45
C ARG A 13 -11.59 11.83 -1.72
N GLN A 14 -11.27 11.27 -2.88
CA GLN A 14 -11.64 9.90 -3.23
C GLN A 14 -10.96 8.89 -2.31
N TRP A 15 -9.68 9.07 -1.97
CA TRP A 15 -8.98 8.20 -1.05
C TRP A 15 -9.53 8.31 0.39
N ARG A 16 -9.86 9.51 0.85
CA ARG A 16 -10.62 9.69 2.10
C ARG A 16 -11.93 8.92 2.10
N ASP A 17 -12.67 8.95 0.98
CA ASP A 17 -13.97 8.28 0.87
C ASP A 17 -13.82 6.75 0.85
N GLU A 18 -12.71 6.20 0.32
CA GLU A 18 -12.34 4.78 0.48
C GLU A 18 -12.24 4.42 1.96
N PHE A 19 -11.53 5.20 2.78
CA PHE A 19 -11.47 4.96 4.22
C PHE A 19 -12.84 4.94 4.87
N ARG A 20 -13.66 5.93 4.56
CA ARG A 20 -15.02 6.04 5.13
C ARG A 20 -15.93 4.90 4.73
N ALA A 21 -15.84 4.44 3.49
CA ALA A 21 -16.58 3.27 3.01
C ALA A 21 -16.22 1.99 3.76
N HIS A 22 -15.01 1.93 4.33
CA HIS A 22 -14.53 0.83 5.16
C HIS A 22 -14.66 1.07 6.67
N GLY A 23 -15.40 2.11 7.09
CA GLY A 23 -15.75 2.37 8.50
C GLY A 23 -14.71 3.16 9.29
N TYR A 24 -13.70 3.76 8.64
CA TYR A 24 -12.67 4.55 9.30
C TYR A 24 -12.98 6.04 9.32
N ALA A 25 -12.68 6.72 10.42
CA ALA A 25 -12.75 8.17 10.52
C ALA A 25 -11.58 8.81 9.76
N ALA A 26 -11.85 9.37 8.58
CA ALA A 26 -10.82 9.97 7.75
C ALA A 26 -11.23 11.36 7.23
N ARG A 27 -10.23 12.23 7.11
CA ARG A 27 -10.35 13.59 6.57
C ARG A 27 -9.18 13.91 5.65
N ARG A 28 -9.34 14.91 4.81
CA ARG A 28 -8.21 15.45 4.06
C ARG A 28 -7.22 16.10 5.01
N GLY A 29 -5.94 15.91 4.74
CA GLY A 29 -4.90 16.69 5.38
C GLY A 29 -5.09 18.19 5.11
N GLN A 30 -4.85 19.02 6.10
CA GLN A 30 -4.79 20.47 5.92
C GLN A 30 -3.38 20.80 5.44
N GLN A 31 -3.22 21.05 4.15
CA GLN A 31 -2.03 21.69 3.63
C GLN A 31 -2.06 23.17 4.06
N PHE A 32 -1.57 23.50 5.23
CA PHE A 32 -1.09 24.84 5.49
C PHE A 32 0.09 25.06 4.53
N SER A 33 -0.02 26.09 3.71
CA SER A 33 0.91 26.44 2.67
C SER A 33 2.37 26.26 3.13
N GLY A 34 3.04 25.22 2.61
CA GLY A 34 4.49 25.08 2.74
C GLY A 34 5.02 24.25 3.89
N SER A 35 4.23 23.59 4.72
CA SER A 35 4.76 22.68 5.74
C SER A 35 5.06 21.31 5.09
N PRO A 36 6.35 20.92 4.97
CA PRO A 36 6.71 19.54 4.67
C PRO A 36 6.15 18.62 5.75
N GLY A 37 5.61 17.46 5.35
CA GLY A 37 5.22 16.42 6.31
C GLY A 37 3.73 16.30 6.63
N SER A 38 2.85 17.09 6.00
CA SER A 38 1.41 16.88 6.16
C SER A 38 0.92 15.76 5.23
N PRO A 39 0.27 14.69 5.74
CA PRO A 39 -0.31 13.65 4.89
C PRO A 39 -1.46 14.22 4.05
N ASP A 40 -1.65 13.69 2.85
CA ASP A 40 -2.78 14.07 1.98
C ASP A 40 -4.13 13.66 2.58
N VAL A 41 -4.14 12.53 3.29
CA VAL A 41 -5.31 12.02 4.04
C VAL A 41 -4.86 11.61 5.44
N VAL A 42 -5.59 12.07 6.43
CA VAL A 42 -5.44 11.71 7.85
C VAL A 42 -6.58 10.75 8.20
N CYS A 43 -6.22 9.63 8.81
CA CYS A 43 -7.14 8.71 9.44
C CYS A 43 -6.93 8.79 10.95
N ASP A 44 -7.94 9.23 11.69
CA ASP A 44 -7.83 9.45 13.13
C ASP A 44 -7.72 8.11 13.89
N ASP A 45 -8.25 7.03 13.33
CA ASP A 45 -8.11 5.66 13.87
C ASP A 45 -6.71 5.07 13.63
N LEU A 46 -5.92 5.66 12.72
CA LEU A 46 -4.58 5.20 12.33
C LEU A 46 -3.54 6.32 12.43
N PRO A 47 -3.33 6.92 13.61
CA PRO A 47 -2.50 8.12 13.77
C PRO A 47 -1.03 7.91 13.41
N MET A 48 -0.55 6.65 13.42
CA MET A 48 0.81 6.28 13.07
C MET A 48 1.01 6.00 11.58
N TYR A 49 0.01 6.28 10.74
CA TYR A 49 0.08 6.06 9.31
C TYR A 49 0.11 7.39 8.56
N HIS A 50 0.92 7.45 7.53
CA HIS A 50 1.05 8.61 6.63
C HIS A 50 0.70 8.17 5.22
N PHE A 51 -0.31 8.81 4.63
CA PHE A 51 -0.79 8.51 3.28
C PHE A 51 -0.46 9.64 2.31
N GLU A 52 0.37 9.33 1.33
CA GLU A 52 0.59 10.12 0.12
C GLU A 52 -0.35 9.61 -0.98
N VAL A 53 -1.05 10.50 -1.68
CA VAL A 53 -2.08 10.12 -2.67
C VAL A 53 -1.66 10.55 -4.07
N LYS A 54 -1.64 9.63 -5.01
CA LYS A 54 -1.26 9.87 -6.40
C LYS A 54 -2.32 9.37 -7.38
N HIS A 55 -2.85 10.25 -8.23
CA HIS A 55 -3.76 9.87 -9.32
C HIS A 55 -3.17 10.33 -10.65
N VAL A 56 -2.36 9.48 -11.26
CA VAL A 56 -1.59 9.77 -12.48
C VAL A 56 -1.51 8.55 -13.38
N GLU A 57 -1.39 8.77 -14.70
CA GLU A 57 -1.25 7.66 -15.66
C GLU A 57 0.08 6.94 -15.56
N HIS A 58 1.15 7.71 -15.31
CA HIS A 58 2.51 7.19 -15.18
C HIS A 58 3.09 7.62 -13.85
N LEU A 59 3.14 6.69 -12.91
CA LEU A 59 3.68 6.92 -11.57
C LEU A 59 5.13 6.44 -11.48
N ASN A 60 6.02 7.33 -11.07
CA ASN A 60 7.31 6.92 -10.54
C ASN A 60 7.12 6.49 -9.07
N LEU A 61 6.82 5.20 -8.87
CA LEU A 61 6.46 4.66 -7.57
C LEU A 61 7.62 4.75 -6.56
N SER A 62 8.87 4.52 -7.01
CA SER A 62 10.05 4.68 -6.13
C SER A 62 10.18 6.12 -5.62
N ALA A 63 10.03 7.11 -6.50
CA ALA A 63 10.09 8.52 -6.08
C ALA A 63 8.91 8.89 -5.15
N ALA A 64 7.71 8.36 -5.39
CA ALA A 64 6.56 8.59 -4.53
C ALA A 64 6.77 7.98 -3.13
N MET A 65 7.35 6.77 -3.03
CA MET A 65 7.71 6.15 -1.75
C MET A 65 8.80 6.92 -1.02
N VAL A 66 9.83 7.41 -1.72
CA VAL A 66 10.86 8.29 -1.11
C VAL A 66 10.22 9.54 -0.53
N GLN A 67 9.32 10.19 -1.27
CA GLN A 67 8.57 11.36 -0.78
C GLN A 67 7.75 11.00 0.46
N ALA A 68 6.94 9.94 0.39
CA ALA A 68 6.09 9.53 1.50
C ALA A 68 6.89 9.21 2.77
N ARG A 69 8.03 8.52 2.65
CA ARG A 69 8.93 8.24 3.80
C ARG A 69 9.48 9.51 4.42
N ARG A 70 9.95 10.45 3.59
CA ARG A 70 10.47 11.74 4.06
C ARG A 70 9.40 12.53 4.83
N ASP A 71 8.18 12.58 4.27
CA ASP A 71 7.09 13.40 4.79
C ASP A 71 6.38 12.71 5.97
N ALA A 72 6.58 11.41 6.17
CA ALA A 72 5.97 10.63 7.25
C ALA A 72 6.48 10.96 8.65
N GLY A 73 7.67 11.56 8.81
CA GLY A 73 8.19 11.97 10.11
C GLY A 73 8.25 10.85 11.14
N GLY A 74 8.69 9.64 10.75
CA GLY A 74 8.76 8.44 11.59
C GLY A 74 7.49 7.59 11.63
N LYS A 75 6.38 8.03 11.04
CA LYS A 75 5.18 7.23 10.85
C LYS A 75 5.37 6.19 9.73
N ALA A 76 4.50 5.21 9.66
CA ALA A 76 4.47 4.27 8.55
C ALA A 76 4.01 4.98 7.26
N ALA A 77 4.86 4.96 6.23
CA ALA A 77 4.59 5.60 4.95
C ALA A 77 3.83 4.67 4.00
N PHE A 78 2.77 5.19 3.39
CA PHE A 78 1.97 4.52 2.36
C PHE A 78 1.78 5.44 1.18
N VAL A 79 1.82 4.88 -0.03
CA VAL A 79 1.40 5.55 -1.25
C VAL A 79 0.11 4.92 -1.74
N ALA A 80 -0.98 5.66 -1.63
CA ALA A 80 -2.25 5.30 -2.26
C ALA A 80 -2.26 5.84 -3.69
N HIS A 81 -2.37 4.98 -4.67
CA HIS A 81 -2.25 5.42 -6.06
C HIS A 81 -3.20 4.70 -7.01
N ARG A 82 -3.53 5.37 -8.08
CA ARG A 82 -4.26 4.79 -9.21
C ARG A 82 -4.00 5.54 -10.51
N LYS A 83 -4.25 4.89 -11.64
CA LYS A 83 -4.48 5.53 -12.94
C LYS A 83 -5.97 5.55 -13.26
N ASN A 84 -6.39 6.29 -14.30
CA ASN A 84 -7.80 6.34 -14.70
C ASN A 84 -8.33 4.92 -14.99
N TYR A 85 -9.57 4.67 -14.59
CA TYR A 85 -10.29 3.41 -14.79
C TYR A 85 -9.71 2.18 -14.06
N TRP A 86 -8.74 2.38 -13.16
CA TRP A 86 -8.16 1.32 -12.36
C TRP A 86 -8.60 1.43 -10.89
N PRO A 87 -8.62 0.31 -10.16
CA PRO A 87 -8.84 0.36 -8.71
C PRO A 87 -7.72 1.11 -8.01
N TRP A 88 -7.97 1.55 -6.79
CA TRP A 88 -6.93 2.05 -5.91
C TRP A 88 -5.97 0.94 -5.54
N LEU A 89 -4.70 1.27 -5.57
CA LEU A 89 -3.60 0.44 -5.09
C LEU A 89 -2.95 1.11 -3.90
N VAL A 90 -2.43 0.31 -2.98
CA VAL A 90 -1.67 0.77 -1.83
C VAL A 90 -0.30 0.12 -1.87
N THR A 91 0.75 0.94 -1.82
CA THR A 91 2.15 0.50 -1.75
C THR A 91 2.75 0.94 -0.44
N MET A 92 3.53 0.05 0.17
CA MET A 92 4.25 0.26 1.43
C MET A 92 5.57 -0.49 1.42
N ASP A 93 6.44 -0.20 2.39
CA ASP A 93 7.61 -1.04 2.67
C ASP A 93 7.15 -2.44 3.09
N ALA A 94 7.82 -3.48 2.59
CA ALA A 94 7.47 -4.88 2.91
C ALA A 94 7.50 -5.14 4.42
N GLU A 95 8.45 -4.54 5.15
CA GLU A 95 8.52 -4.61 6.60
C GLU A 95 7.21 -4.15 7.29
N ARG A 96 6.51 -3.17 6.70
CA ARG A 96 5.24 -2.69 7.26
C ARG A 96 4.10 -3.68 7.11
N LEU A 97 4.08 -4.42 6.00
CA LEU A 97 3.12 -5.50 5.83
C LEU A 97 3.27 -6.54 6.94
N TYR A 98 4.51 -6.93 7.30
CA TYR A 98 4.75 -7.86 8.40
C TYR A 98 4.18 -7.36 9.73
N ARG A 99 4.34 -6.07 10.01
CA ARG A 99 3.81 -5.47 11.25
C ARG A 99 2.28 -5.42 11.26
N LEU A 100 1.63 -5.37 10.10
CA LEU A 100 0.18 -5.51 10.00
C LEU A 100 -0.27 -6.92 10.36
N PHE A 101 0.50 -7.94 9.96
CA PHE A 101 0.23 -9.33 10.31
C PHE A 101 0.50 -9.65 11.79
N GLN A 102 1.48 -9.00 12.43
CA GLN A 102 1.87 -9.28 13.80
C GLN A 102 0.80 -8.95 14.86
N ARG A 103 -0.26 -8.26 14.50
CA ARG A 103 -1.34 -7.95 15.43
C ARG A 103 -2.10 -9.18 15.92
N ASP A 104 -2.10 -10.29 15.15
CA ASP A 104 -2.91 -11.48 15.44
C ASP A 104 -2.18 -12.82 15.26
N LEU A 105 -0.90 -12.85 14.89
CA LEU A 105 -0.19 -14.10 14.66
C LEU A 105 0.85 -14.36 15.73
N THR A 106 0.65 -15.41 16.50
CA THR A 106 1.64 -15.97 17.42
C THR A 106 2.93 -16.33 16.68
N GLY A 107 3.95 -15.54 16.93
CA GLY A 107 5.40 -15.73 16.80
C GLY A 107 6.01 -16.41 15.57
N GLU A 108 5.59 -17.58 15.16
CA GLU A 108 6.30 -18.38 14.16
C GLU A 108 6.20 -17.89 12.72
N TRP A 109 5.01 -17.48 12.29
CA TRP A 109 4.80 -17.07 10.92
C TRP A 109 5.43 -15.70 10.61
N ALA A 110 5.28 -14.75 11.52
CA ALA A 110 5.88 -13.43 11.41
C ALA A 110 7.42 -13.52 11.45
N THR A 111 7.98 -14.43 12.26
CA THR A 111 9.42 -14.68 12.35
C THR A 111 9.93 -15.37 11.08
N ARG A 112 9.20 -16.31 10.51
CA ARG A 112 9.52 -16.94 9.22
C ARG A 112 9.53 -15.92 8.09
N MET A 113 8.48 -15.11 7.99
CA MET A 113 8.39 -14.06 6.96
C MET A 113 9.45 -12.97 7.10
N ALA A 114 9.83 -12.60 8.33
CA ALA A 114 10.89 -11.62 8.56
C ALA A 114 12.30 -12.17 8.32
N ALA A 115 12.54 -13.45 8.62
CA ALA A 115 13.85 -14.11 8.45
C ALA A 115 14.08 -14.61 7.02
N GLU A 116 13.01 -14.95 6.29
CA GLU A 116 13.08 -15.64 5.01
C GLU A 116 12.49 -14.85 3.85
N PHE A 117 12.39 -13.52 3.93
CA PHE A 117 11.99 -12.76 2.75
C PHE A 117 13.06 -12.79 1.65
N SER A 118 13.44 -14.00 1.30
CA SER A 118 13.58 -14.37 -0.09
C SER A 118 12.17 -14.36 -0.68
N PRO A 119 11.86 -13.43 -1.56
CA PRO A 119 10.51 -13.26 -2.11
C PRO A 119 9.92 -14.53 -2.74
N ALA A 120 10.78 -15.45 -3.16
CA ALA A 120 10.39 -16.71 -3.77
C ALA A 120 9.85 -17.74 -2.76
N GLN A 121 10.25 -17.69 -1.49
CA GLN A 121 9.86 -18.68 -0.47
C GLN A 121 8.64 -18.25 0.35
N ALA A 122 8.44 -16.96 0.53
CA ALA A 122 7.27 -16.43 1.28
C ALA A 122 5.92 -16.69 0.60
N CYS A 123 5.91 -16.97 -0.70
CA CYS A 123 4.69 -17.10 -1.50
C CYS A 123 4.24 -18.53 -1.73
N GLY A 124 5.06 -19.54 -1.39
CA GLY A 124 4.76 -20.93 -1.71
C GLY A 124 3.88 -21.66 -0.68
N GLU A 125 3.77 -21.16 0.54
CA GLU A 125 3.24 -21.95 1.67
C GLU A 125 2.00 -21.34 2.34
N VAL A 126 1.40 -20.27 1.80
CA VAL A 126 0.24 -19.63 2.44
C VAL A 126 -0.99 -19.73 1.55
N ASP A 127 -1.95 -20.54 1.94
CA ASP A 127 -3.13 -20.84 1.12
C ASP A 127 -4.10 -19.67 0.92
N TRP A 128 -4.07 -18.65 1.77
CA TRP A 128 -5.03 -17.54 1.76
C TRP A 128 -4.57 -16.29 1.02
N VAL A 129 -3.27 -16.17 0.70
CA VAL A 129 -2.72 -15.05 -0.08
C VAL A 129 -1.85 -15.55 -1.23
N HIS A 130 -2.01 -14.95 -2.40
CA HIS A 130 -1.10 -15.13 -3.52
C HIS A 130 -0.10 -13.98 -3.53
N CYS A 131 1.18 -14.31 -3.50
CA CYS A 131 2.24 -13.32 -3.57
C CYS A 131 2.98 -13.44 -4.91
N GLN A 132 2.90 -12.42 -5.73
CA GLN A 132 3.67 -12.34 -6.96
C GLN A 132 4.91 -11.50 -6.76
N ILE A 133 6.07 -12.02 -7.13
CA ILE A 133 7.33 -11.31 -7.05
C ILE A 133 7.75 -10.84 -8.43
N ILE A 134 8.04 -9.56 -8.53
CA ILE A 134 8.57 -8.95 -9.75
C ILE A 134 10.01 -8.52 -9.50
N THR A 135 10.92 -9.14 -10.24
CA THR A 135 12.33 -8.76 -10.25
C THR A 135 12.65 -8.08 -11.59
N GLY A 136 13.35 -6.96 -11.55
CA GLY A 136 13.78 -6.27 -12.75
C GLY A 136 13.66 -4.75 -12.68
N ARG A 137 14.37 -4.06 -13.59
CA ARG A 137 14.48 -2.59 -13.59
C ARG A 137 13.24 -1.86 -14.12
N ARG A 138 12.33 -2.54 -14.83
CA ARG A 138 11.12 -1.94 -15.42
C ARG A 138 9.89 -2.57 -14.79
N LEU A 139 9.33 -1.88 -13.81
CA LEU A 139 8.11 -2.29 -13.15
C LEU A 139 6.90 -1.62 -13.82
N ASN A 140 6.00 -2.41 -14.39
CA ASN A 140 4.64 -1.98 -14.67
C ASN A 140 3.73 -2.53 -13.58
N ILE A 141 3.55 -1.76 -12.52
CA ILE A 141 2.82 -2.21 -11.33
C ILE A 141 1.37 -2.60 -11.63
N HIS A 142 0.71 -1.92 -12.56
CA HIS A 142 -0.68 -2.23 -12.91
C HIS A 142 -0.79 -3.58 -13.63
N GLU A 143 0.13 -3.87 -14.51
CA GLU A 143 0.18 -5.16 -15.23
C GLU A 143 0.50 -6.31 -14.26
N ALA A 144 1.46 -6.09 -13.35
CA ALA A 144 1.80 -7.04 -12.29
C ALA A 144 0.59 -7.33 -11.38
N VAL A 145 -0.14 -6.30 -10.96
CA VAL A 145 -1.38 -6.44 -10.18
C VAL A 145 -2.46 -7.19 -10.96
N ALA A 146 -2.63 -6.89 -12.26
CA ALA A 146 -3.59 -7.60 -13.09
C ALA A 146 -3.23 -9.09 -13.25
N GLN A 147 -1.97 -9.42 -13.36
CA GLN A 147 -1.48 -10.79 -13.41
C GLN A 147 -1.70 -11.50 -12.07
N ALA A 148 -1.24 -10.91 -10.96
CA ALA A 148 -1.42 -11.45 -9.62
C ALA A 148 -2.91 -11.75 -9.32
N ARG A 149 -3.81 -10.85 -9.72
CA ARG A 149 -5.25 -11.05 -9.58
C ARG A 149 -5.76 -12.28 -10.33
N ARG A 150 -5.28 -12.51 -11.55
CA ARG A 150 -5.69 -13.69 -12.35
C ARG A 150 -5.20 -14.99 -11.71
N GLU A 151 -3.96 -15.00 -11.22
CA GLU A 151 -3.32 -16.17 -10.62
C GLU A 151 -3.84 -16.48 -9.20
N ALA A 152 -4.21 -15.45 -8.46
CA ALA A 152 -4.77 -15.60 -7.11
C ALA A 152 -6.14 -16.31 -7.08
N GLY A 153 -6.93 -16.18 -8.15
CA GLY A 153 -8.31 -16.68 -8.16
C GLY A 153 -9.17 -15.95 -7.13
N ARG A 154 -9.59 -16.64 -6.06
CA ARG A 154 -10.39 -16.08 -4.95
C ARG A 154 -9.56 -15.61 -3.77
N ARG A 155 -8.27 -15.93 -3.73
CA ARG A 155 -7.38 -15.55 -2.65
C ARG A 155 -7.09 -14.05 -2.68
N ALA A 156 -6.76 -13.50 -1.53
CA ALA A 156 -6.09 -12.20 -1.49
C ALA A 156 -4.77 -12.26 -2.27
N PHE A 157 -4.29 -11.14 -2.77
CA PHE A 157 -2.99 -11.12 -3.44
C PHE A 157 -2.20 -9.86 -3.12
N VAL A 158 -0.90 -9.99 -3.19
CA VAL A 158 0.08 -8.91 -3.06
C VAL A 158 1.15 -9.03 -4.14
N VAL A 159 1.73 -7.91 -4.54
CA VAL A 159 2.84 -7.86 -5.49
C VAL A 159 4.07 -7.32 -4.76
N GLY A 160 5.08 -8.17 -4.60
CA GLY A 160 6.38 -7.80 -4.06
C GLY A 160 7.31 -7.32 -5.18
N HIS A 161 7.97 -6.20 -4.99
CA HIS A 161 8.93 -5.65 -5.94
C HIS A 161 9.98 -4.78 -5.23
N GLN A 162 11.10 -4.50 -5.88
CA GLN A 162 12.12 -3.62 -5.34
C GLN A 162 12.01 -2.20 -5.88
N ASP A 163 12.29 -1.21 -5.03
CA ASP A 163 12.53 0.16 -5.48
C ASP A 163 13.94 0.31 -6.09
N ARG A 164 14.29 1.53 -6.50
CA ARG A 164 15.60 1.79 -7.13
C ARG A 164 16.79 1.57 -6.20
N ASP A 165 16.56 1.65 -4.89
CA ASP A 165 17.57 1.48 -3.85
C ASP A 165 17.64 0.02 -3.35
N GLY A 166 16.90 -0.89 -4.00
CA GLY A 166 16.85 -2.31 -3.65
C GLY A 166 15.98 -2.66 -2.45
N ARG A 167 15.21 -1.69 -1.93
CA ARG A 167 14.28 -1.95 -0.81
C ARG A 167 13.04 -2.67 -1.32
N TRP A 168 12.60 -3.65 -0.56
CA TRP A 168 11.38 -4.37 -0.86
C TRP A 168 10.14 -3.56 -0.55
N LEU A 169 9.29 -3.44 -1.54
CA LEU A 169 7.97 -2.83 -1.48
C LEU A 169 6.91 -3.91 -1.72
N VAL A 170 5.75 -3.70 -1.14
CA VAL A 170 4.55 -4.49 -1.41
C VAL A 170 3.43 -3.59 -1.89
N THR A 171 2.79 -4.00 -2.98
CA THR A 171 1.61 -3.34 -3.55
C THR A 171 0.43 -4.29 -3.54
N MET A 172 -0.73 -3.80 -3.15
CA MET A 172 -2.00 -4.52 -3.14
C MET A 172 -3.16 -3.61 -3.53
N THR A 173 -4.35 -4.18 -3.75
CA THR A 173 -5.56 -3.36 -3.93
C THR A 173 -6.00 -2.72 -2.62
N SER A 174 -6.75 -1.61 -2.69
CA SER A 174 -7.37 -1.01 -1.50
C SER A 174 -8.24 -2.01 -0.75
N GLU A 175 -9.00 -2.85 -1.46
CA GLU A 175 -9.81 -3.90 -0.84
C GLU A 175 -8.98 -4.86 0.02
N THR A 176 -7.87 -5.38 -0.52
CA THR A 176 -6.96 -6.25 0.23
C THR A 176 -6.35 -5.51 1.43
N PHE A 177 -5.93 -4.27 1.24
CA PHE A 177 -5.38 -3.44 2.30
C PHE A 177 -6.36 -3.24 3.47
N PHE A 178 -7.62 -2.90 3.17
CA PHE A 178 -8.62 -2.72 4.21
C PHE A 178 -8.99 -4.04 4.91
N LYS A 179 -8.96 -5.19 4.22
CA LYS A 179 -9.12 -6.50 4.86
C LYS A 179 -8.03 -6.75 5.90
N PHE A 180 -6.77 -6.41 5.60
CA PHE A 180 -5.69 -6.48 6.59
C PHE A 180 -5.92 -5.55 7.79
N LEU A 181 -6.33 -4.32 7.53
CA LEU A 181 -6.57 -3.36 8.61
C LEU A 181 -7.68 -3.78 9.58
N ARG A 182 -8.69 -4.49 9.07
CA ARG A 182 -9.81 -5.02 9.88
C ARG A 182 -9.54 -6.38 10.52
N GLY A 183 -8.36 -6.98 10.27
CA GLY A 183 -8.05 -8.33 10.74
C GLY A 183 -8.86 -9.45 10.06
N GLU A 184 -9.38 -9.19 8.86
CA GLU A 184 -10.07 -10.20 8.04
C GLU A 184 -9.08 -11.10 7.27
N LEU A 185 -7.82 -10.74 7.28
CA LEU A 185 -6.72 -11.50 6.70
C LEU A 185 -5.57 -11.59 7.71
N PRO A 186 -5.04 -12.79 7.96
CA PRO A 186 -5.52 -14.08 7.43
C PRO A 186 -6.95 -14.39 7.88
N PRO A 187 -7.71 -15.21 7.11
CA PRO A 187 -9.03 -15.66 7.58
C PRO A 187 -8.85 -16.46 8.87
N ALA A 188 -9.77 -16.27 9.82
CA ALA A 188 -9.81 -17.09 11.02
C ALA A 188 -9.99 -18.57 10.61
N ASN A 189 -9.21 -19.45 11.21
CA ASN A 189 -9.35 -20.91 11.05
C ASN A 189 -10.66 -21.39 11.65
#